data_269e68a2f1f31d493d85ad8bb405ba8b
#
_entry.id   269e68a2f1f31d493d85ad8bb405ba8b
#
_cell.length_a   1.000
_cell.length_b   1.000
_cell.length_c   1.000
_cell.angle_alpha   90.00
_cell.angle_beta   90.00
_cell.angle_gamma   90.00
#
_symmetry.space_group_name_H-M   'P 1'
#
loop_
_entity.id
_entity.type
_entity.pdbx_description
1 polymer ?
#
loop_
_entity_poly.entity_id
_entity_poly.type
_entity_poly.pdbx_seq_one_letter_code
_entity_poly.pdbx_strand_id
1 'polypeptide(L)'
;LWVGCKEGILTFSPDKLETQRFDYNTFIVGCQISNRDIRSYTDHPIIDRSITYTDRITLNHNQSTFTLEFAALNYNNQNRVSYKYILEGYEKEWHYNGKNRIASYTNVPPGKYLFRVQTLDEANPGLESFRELTVVILPPWWASWWAYVIYMIIAVALLLVAIKLSLFMIKVKNDVYIEQKLSELKIKFFTNISHELRTPLTLIQG
;
A
#
# COMPACT_ATOMS: atom_id res chain seq x y z
N LEU A 1 26.82 0.88 -56.19
CA LEU A 1 25.91 -0.20 -56.58
C LEU A 1 25.03 0.28 -57.75
N TRP A 2 24.81 -0.61 -58.74
CA TRP A 2 24.02 -0.32 -59.94
C TRP A 2 22.77 -1.20 -59.93
N VAL A 3 21.59 -0.58 -60.03
CA VAL A 3 20.32 -1.31 -60.13
C VAL A 3 19.62 -0.92 -61.39
N GLY A 4 19.33 -1.90 -62.25
CA GLY A 4 18.57 -1.69 -63.49
C GLY A 4 17.07 -1.52 -63.14
N CYS A 5 16.47 -0.43 -63.65
CA CYS A 5 15.03 -0.16 -63.57
C CYS A 5 14.44 -0.14 -64.97
N LYS A 6 13.11 -0.23 -65.08
CA LYS A 6 12.39 -0.23 -66.35
C LYS A 6 12.62 1.03 -67.20
N GLU A 7 13.05 2.13 -66.61
CA GLU A 7 13.25 3.45 -67.19
C GLU A 7 14.72 3.91 -67.16
N GLY A 8 15.68 3.05 -66.76
CA GLY A 8 17.09 3.42 -66.76
C GLY A 8 17.91 2.67 -65.70
N ILE A 9 19.10 3.18 -65.43
CA ILE A 9 20.03 2.61 -64.40
C ILE A 9 20.10 3.57 -63.25
N LEU A 10 19.77 3.06 -62.06
CA LEU A 10 19.89 3.80 -60.80
C LEU A 10 21.23 3.49 -60.16
N THR A 11 22.07 4.50 -59.98
CA THR A 11 23.34 4.36 -59.24
C THR A 11 23.24 4.97 -57.87
N PHE A 12 23.61 4.24 -56.83
CA PHE A 12 23.75 4.80 -55.52
C PHE A 12 25.06 4.32 -54.85
N SER A 13 25.62 5.20 -54.06
CA SER A 13 26.79 4.89 -53.20
C SER A 13 26.30 4.43 -51.85
N PRO A 14 26.57 3.19 -51.41
CA PRO A 14 26.17 2.71 -50.08
C PRO A 14 26.70 3.60 -48.96
N ASP A 15 27.88 4.19 -49.11
CA ASP A 15 28.53 5.06 -48.14
C ASP A 15 27.85 6.43 -47.96
N LYS A 16 26.93 6.80 -48.92
CA LYS A 16 26.15 8.03 -48.83
C LYS A 16 24.69 7.81 -48.40
N LEU A 17 24.35 6.59 -48.06
CA LEU A 17 23.08 6.30 -47.38
C LEU A 17 23.18 6.82 -45.95
N GLU A 18 22.79 8.06 -45.75
CA GLU A 18 22.54 8.56 -44.40
C GLU A 18 21.45 7.68 -43.78
N THR A 19 21.82 6.91 -42.79
CA THR A 19 20.84 6.29 -41.90
C THR A 19 20.08 7.43 -41.26
N GLN A 20 18.86 7.70 -41.71
CA GLN A 20 18.00 8.70 -41.10
C GLN A 20 17.87 8.32 -39.61
N ARG A 21 18.44 9.16 -38.75
CA ARG A 21 18.24 9.05 -37.31
C ARG A 21 16.82 9.49 -37.02
N PHE A 22 15.96 8.53 -36.78
CA PHE A 22 14.60 8.82 -36.32
C PHE A 22 14.63 8.93 -34.80
N ASP A 23 14.29 10.10 -34.29
CA ASP A 23 14.05 10.28 -32.88
C ASP A 23 12.74 9.57 -32.49
N TYR A 24 12.85 8.54 -31.68
CA TYR A 24 11.68 7.82 -31.17
C TYR A 24 11.18 8.54 -29.92
N ASN A 25 9.95 9.01 -29.97
CA ASN A 25 9.29 9.48 -28.75
C ASN A 25 8.53 8.33 -28.10
N THR A 26 8.89 7.99 -26.88
CA THR A 26 8.20 7.00 -26.06
C THR A 26 7.04 7.64 -25.34
N PHE A 27 5.85 7.05 -25.46
CA PHE A 27 4.63 7.53 -24.81
C PHE A 27 4.01 6.43 -23.96
N ILE A 28 3.38 6.84 -22.86
CA ILE A 28 2.45 5.98 -22.14
C ILE A 28 1.09 6.23 -22.79
N VAL A 29 0.51 5.18 -23.38
CA VAL A 29 -0.70 5.29 -24.22
C VAL A 29 -1.94 4.76 -23.51
N GLY A 30 -1.77 3.92 -22.48
CA GLY A 30 -2.86 3.34 -21.73
C GLY A 30 -2.52 3.10 -20.27
N CYS A 31 -3.53 3.12 -19.45
CA CYS A 31 -3.46 2.71 -18.05
C CYS A 31 -4.76 1.98 -17.70
N GLN A 32 -4.61 0.78 -17.15
CA GLN A 32 -5.73 -0.01 -16.65
C GLN A 32 -5.54 -0.21 -15.15
N ILE A 33 -6.61 -0.10 -14.40
CA ILE A 33 -6.64 -0.31 -12.95
C ILE A 33 -7.59 -1.45 -12.67
N SER A 34 -7.11 -2.51 -12.02
CA SER A 34 -7.89 -3.72 -11.77
C SER A 34 -8.60 -4.24 -13.02
N ASN A 35 -7.90 -4.24 -14.16
CA ASN A 35 -8.38 -4.68 -15.47
C ASN A 35 -9.48 -3.79 -16.11
N ARG A 36 -9.64 -2.54 -15.63
CA ARG A 36 -10.55 -1.54 -16.20
C ARG A 36 -9.74 -0.35 -16.71
N ASP A 37 -10.10 0.17 -17.89
CA ASP A 37 -9.45 1.38 -18.43
C ASP A 37 -9.64 2.56 -17.47
N ILE A 38 -8.58 3.34 -17.25
CA ILE A 38 -8.59 4.50 -16.35
C ILE A 38 -9.66 5.53 -16.77
N ARG A 39 -10.00 5.59 -18.06
CA ARG A 39 -11.07 6.44 -18.61
C ARG A 39 -12.48 6.02 -18.21
N SER A 40 -12.65 4.80 -17.73
CA SER A 40 -13.94 4.28 -17.27
C SER A 40 -14.33 4.77 -15.86
N TYR A 41 -13.44 5.49 -15.17
CA TYR A 41 -13.71 6.06 -13.84
C TYR A 41 -14.28 7.48 -13.97
N THR A 42 -15.57 7.57 -14.34
CA THR A 42 -16.26 8.84 -14.58
C THR A 42 -16.61 9.60 -13.30
N ASP A 43 -16.87 8.91 -12.20
CA ASP A 43 -17.32 9.52 -10.95
C ASP A 43 -16.17 10.19 -10.16
N HIS A 44 -14.95 9.71 -10.33
CA HIS A 44 -13.74 10.32 -9.78
C HIS A 44 -12.61 10.18 -10.82
N PRO A 45 -12.41 11.18 -11.67
CA PRO A 45 -11.38 11.10 -12.68
C PRO A 45 -10.00 11.02 -12.01
N ILE A 46 -9.30 9.93 -12.28
CA ILE A 46 -7.95 9.69 -11.77
C ILE A 46 -6.94 10.59 -12.49
N ILE A 47 -7.31 11.02 -13.69
CA ILE A 47 -6.53 11.90 -14.56
C ILE A 47 -7.41 12.98 -15.17
N ASP A 48 -6.92 14.22 -15.18
CA ASP A 48 -7.61 15.37 -15.80
C ASP A 48 -7.35 15.47 -17.30
N ARG A 49 -6.32 14.78 -17.79
CA ARG A 49 -5.88 14.80 -19.20
C ARG A 49 -5.60 13.39 -19.69
N SER A 50 -5.37 13.23 -20.99
CA SER A 50 -4.91 11.96 -21.55
C SER A 50 -3.66 11.49 -20.79
N ILE A 51 -3.57 10.19 -20.50
CA ILE A 51 -2.42 9.56 -19.83
C ILE A 51 -1.09 9.89 -20.53
N THR A 52 -1.13 10.07 -21.84
CA THR A 52 0.03 10.41 -22.66
C THR A 52 0.72 11.71 -22.24
N TYR A 53 -0.05 12.69 -21.76
CA TYR A 53 0.43 14.01 -21.33
C TYR A 53 0.42 14.18 -19.80
N THR A 54 0.13 13.11 -19.08
CA THR A 54 0.08 13.12 -17.62
C THR A 54 1.43 12.67 -17.06
N ASP A 55 1.99 13.45 -16.14
CA ASP A 55 3.27 13.13 -15.48
C ASP A 55 3.08 12.49 -14.10
N ARG A 56 1.83 12.47 -13.60
CA ARG A 56 1.52 11.92 -12.28
C ARG A 56 0.11 11.34 -12.26
N ILE A 57 0.01 10.12 -11.72
CA ILE A 57 -1.27 9.49 -11.39
C ILE A 57 -1.33 9.25 -9.88
N THR A 58 -2.53 9.38 -9.30
CA THR A 58 -2.76 9.10 -7.89
C THR A 58 -3.81 8.02 -7.76
N LEU A 59 -3.44 6.91 -7.16
CA LEU A 59 -4.26 5.72 -6.98
C LEU A 59 -4.65 5.57 -5.51
N ASN A 60 -5.86 5.10 -5.25
CA ASN A 60 -6.28 4.74 -3.90
C ASN A 60 -5.68 3.38 -3.50
N HIS A 61 -5.65 3.07 -2.21
CA HIS A 61 -5.12 1.81 -1.68
C HIS A 61 -5.76 0.55 -2.28
N ASN A 62 -7.02 0.61 -2.70
CA ASN A 62 -7.74 -0.48 -3.37
C ASN A 62 -7.44 -0.58 -4.87
N GLN A 63 -6.66 0.34 -5.42
CA GLN A 63 -6.24 0.42 -6.82
C GLN A 63 -4.75 0.06 -6.97
N SER A 64 -4.23 -0.79 -6.09
CA SER A 64 -2.83 -1.19 -6.03
C SER A 64 -2.39 -2.13 -7.16
N THR A 65 -3.34 -2.59 -7.99
CA THR A 65 -3.08 -3.41 -9.18
C THR A 65 -3.38 -2.57 -10.42
N PHE A 66 -2.34 -2.31 -11.20
CA PHE A 66 -2.45 -1.49 -12.40
C PHE A 66 -1.54 -2.00 -13.51
N THR A 67 -1.93 -1.67 -14.72
CA THR A 67 -1.20 -2.04 -15.95
C THR A 67 -0.98 -0.77 -16.77
N LEU A 68 0.26 -0.54 -17.18
CA LEU A 68 0.66 0.56 -18.02
C LEU A 68 0.97 0.04 -19.42
N GLU A 69 0.38 0.68 -20.41
CA GLU A 69 0.65 0.42 -21.82
C GLU A 69 1.47 1.57 -22.38
N PHE A 70 2.55 1.24 -23.11
CA PHE A 70 3.47 2.20 -23.69
C PHE A 70 3.77 1.86 -25.12
N ALA A 71 4.10 2.87 -25.91
CA ALA A 71 4.46 2.73 -27.31
C ALA A 71 5.49 3.77 -27.72
N ALA A 72 6.42 3.37 -28.57
CA ALA A 72 7.25 4.29 -29.32
C ALA A 72 6.61 4.57 -30.68
N LEU A 73 6.48 5.84 -31.04
CA LEU A 73 6.01 6.22 -32.35
C LEU A 73 7.15 6.03 -33.35
N ASN A 74 7.13 4.90 -34.06
CA ASN A 74 8.01 4.60 -35.14
C ASN A 74 7.18 4.21 -36.37
N TYR A 75 7.08 5.11 -37.36
CA TYR A 75 6.33 4.87 -38.58
C TYR A 75 7.03 3.91 -39.54
N ASN A 76 8.34 3.71 -39.42
CA ASN A 76 9.12 3.03 -40.42
C ASN A 76 9.43 1.56 -40.13
N ASN A 77 9.48 1.13 -38.87
CA ASN A 77 9.83 -0.25 -38.52
C ASN A 77 9.47 -0.63 -37.08
N GLN A 78 8.21 -0.91 -36.81
CA GLN A 78 7.72 -1.33 -35.48
C GLN A 78 8.35 -2.63 -34.98
N ASN A 79 8.93 -3.44 -35.86
CA ASN A 79 9.49 -4.75 -35.49
C ASN A 79 10.91 -4.70 -34.90
N ARG A 80 11.57 -3.54 -34.88
CA ARG A 80 12.96 -3.36 -34.41
C ARG A 80 13.06 -2.69 -33.05
N VAL A 81 11.93 -2.36 -32.45
CA VAL A 81 11.87 -1.63 -31.20
C VAL A 81 11.65 -2.62 -30.07
N SER A 82 12.53 -2.59 -29.08
CA SER A 82 12.38 -3.29 -27.82
C SER A 82 12.26 -2.32 -26.66
N TYR A 83 11.71 -2.78 -25.56
CA TYR A 83 11.41 -1.97 -24.39
C TYR A 83 12.05 -2.56 -23.15
N LYS A 84 12.51 -1.70 -22.26
CA LYS A 84 12.79 -2.04 -20.88
C LYS A 84 12.09 -1.03 -19.97
N TYR A 85 11.69 -1.46 -18.80
CA TYR A 85 11.02 -0.59 -17.84
C TYR A 85 11.44 -0.92 -16.41
N ILE A 86 11.17 0.01 -15.50
CA ILE A 86 11.39 -0.14 -14.08
C ILE A 86 10.37 0.72 -13.31
N LEU A 87 9.92 0.22 -12.16
CA LEU A 87 9.17 0.99 -11.18
C LEU A 87 10.11 1.32 -10.00
N GLU A 88 10.80 2.44 -10.09
CA GLU A 88 11.75 2.88 -9.06
C GLU A 88 11.03 3.11 -7.72
N GLY A 89 11.62 2.62 -6.66
CA GLY A 89 11.04 2.58 -5.32
C GLY A 89 10.34 1.25 -5.00
N TYR A 90 10.02 0.46 -6.01
CA TYR A 90 9.46 -0.90 -5.87
C TYR A 90 10.44 -1.96 -6.36
N GLU A 91 11.06 -1.74 -7.51
CA GLU A 91 12.02 -2.64 -8.17
C GLU A 91 13.44 -2.07 -8.08
N LYS A 92 14.42 -2.96 -8.12
CA LYS A 92 15.84 -2.60 -8.08
C LYS A 92 16.52 -2.71 -9.43
N GLU A 93 15.96 -3.47 -10.35
CA GLU A 93 16.55 -3.79 -11.65
C GLU A 93 15.55 -3.50 -12.77
N TRP A 94 16.10 -3.22 -13.96
CA TRP A 94 15.33 -3.01 -15.15
C TRP A 94 14.77 -4.33 -15.68
N HIS A 95 13.49 -4.35 -16.01
CA HIS A 95 12.85 -5.46 -16.70
C HIS A 95 12.94 -5.29 -18.20
N TYR A 96 13.64 -6.22 -18.85
CA TYR A 96 13.67 -6.26 -20.32
C TYR A 96 12.38 -6.93 -20.83
N ASN A 97 11.58 -6.17 -21.56
CA ASN A 97 10.24 -6.59 -22.00
C ASN A 97 10.19 -7.02 -23.47
N GLY A 98 11.31 -6.92 -24.19
CA GLY A 98 11.37 -7.20 -25.61
C GLY A 98 10.39 -6.31 -26.39
N LYS A 99 9.56 -6.92 -27.23
CA LYS A 99 8.55 -6.22 -28.04
C LYS A 99 7.21 -6.01 -27.30
N ASN A 100 7.05 -6.54 -26.10
CA ASN A 100 5.84 -6.36 -25.33
C ASN A 100 5.73 -4.91 -24.84
N ARG A 101 4.53 -4.34 -24.96
CA ARG A 101 4.24 -2.92 -24.67
C ARG A 101 3.47 -2.72 -23.37
N ILE A 102 3.45 -3.73 -22.53
CA ILE A 102 2.63 -3.77 -21.31
C ILE A 102 3.51 -4.04 -20.11
N ALA A 103 3.38 -3.23 -19.07
CA ALA A 103 3.93 -3.47 -17.74
C ALA A 103 2.80 -3.61 -16.74
N SER A 104 2.70 -4.76 -16.08
CA SER A 104 1.64 -5.07 -15.12
C SER A 104 2.21 -5.20 -13.72
N TYR A 105 1.61 -4.49 -12.78
CA TYR A 105 1.96 -4.50 -11.38
C TYR A 105 0.78 -4.93 -10.52
N THR A 106 1.02 -5.80 -9.56
CA THR A 106 -0.01 -6.33 -8.67
C THR A 106 0.33 -6.05 -7.23
N ASN A 107 -0.66 -5.56 -6.47
CA ASN A 107 -0.56 -5.35 -5.03
C ASN A 107 0.66 -4.50 -4.61
N VAL A 108 0.90 -3.40 -5.32
CA VAL A 108 1.97 -2.45 -4.99
C VAL A 108 1.63 -1.73 -3.69
N PRO A 109 2.53 -1.68 -2.68
CA PRO A 109 2.26 -1.02 -1.41
C PRO A 109 1.98 0.48 -1.56
N PRO A 110 1.32 1.13 -0.59
CA PRO A 110 1.21 2.57 -0.55
C PRO A 110 2.57 3.25 -0.56
N GLY A 111 2.73 4.25 -1.44
CA GLY A 111 4.00 4.94 -1.61
C GLY A 111 4.03 5.83 -2.83
N LYS A 112 5.19 6.43 -3.09
CA LYS A 112 5.48 7.21 -4.28
C LYS A 112 6.54 6.48 -5.10
N TYR A 113 6.21 6.19 -6.35
CA TYR A 113 7.02 5.44 -7.27
C TYR A 113 7.24 6.23 -8.55
N LEU A 114 8.35 5.98 -9.23
CA LEU A 114 8.65 6.55 -10.53
C LEU A 114 8.73 5.43 -11.56
N PHE A 115 7.70 5.32 -12.39
CA PHE A 115 7.72 4.40 -13.52
C PHE A 115 8.55 5.03 -14.64
N ARG A 116 9.56 4.29 -15.11
CA ARG A 116 10.38 4.65 -16.26
C ARG A 116 10.30 3.57 -17.31
N VAL A 117 10.04 3.95 -18.52
CA VAL A 117 10.11 3.07 -19.69
C VAL A 117 11.11 3.64 -20.69
N GLN A 118 11.97 2.78 -21.16
CA GLN A 118 12.99 3.12 -22.15
C GLN A 118 12.81 2.28 -23.40
N THR A 119 12.87 2.95 -24.53
CA THR A 119 12.84 2.33 -25.85
C THR A 119 14.26 2.09 -26.33
N LEU A 120 14.52 0.90 -26.84
CA LEU A 120 15.80 0.48 -27.39
C LEU A 120 15.60 0.16 -28.89
N ASP A 121 16.43 0.74 -29.74
CA ASP A 121 16.48 0.38 -31.15
C ASP A 121 17.63 -0.59 -31.39
N GLU A 122 17.32 -1.80 -31.83
CA GLU A 122 18.31 -2.84 -32.11
C GLU A 122 19.25 -2.47 -33.28
N ALA A 123 18.80 -1.58 -34.16
CA ALA A 123 19.58 -1.15 -35.36
C ALA A 123 20.46 0.07 -35.06
N ASN A 124 20.11 0.89 -34.08
CA ASN A 124 20.81 2.11 -33.74
C ASN A 124 21.07 2.16 -32.23
N PRO A 125 22.05 1.41 -31.70
CA PRO A 125 22.41 1.48 -30.29
C PRO A 125 22.93 2.90 -29.98
N GLY A 126 22.17 3.65 -29.21
CA GLY A 126 22.45 5.05 -28.83
C GLY A 126 21.29 6.01 -29.09
N LEU A 127 20.24 5.59 -29.81
CA LEU A 127 18.97 6.29 -29.89
C LEU A 127 18.04 5.71 -28.81
N GLU A 128 18.14 6.29 -27.62
CA GLU A 128 17.34 5.89 -26.47
C GLU A 128 16.32 6.99 -26.19
N SER A 129 15.07 6.63 -26.12
CA SER A 129 14.00 7.51 -25.65
C SER A 129 13.40 6.93 -24.39
N PHE A 130 13.14 7.78 -23.42
CA PHE A 130 12.50 7.36 -22.19
C PHE A 130 11.31 8.25 -21.83
N ARG A 131 10.36 7.67 -21.14
CA ARG A 131 9.20 8.36 -20.56
C ARG A 131 9.10 8.02 -19.09
N GLU A 132 8.79 9.02 -18.29
CA GLU A 132 8.61 8.90 -16.85
C GLU A 132 7.16 9.20 -16.47
N LEU A 133 6.66 8.47 -15.46
CA LEU A 133 5.35 8.69 -14.87
C LEU A 133 5.44 8.47 -13.35
N THR A 134 5.10 9.48 -12.60
CA THR A 134 5.01 9.37 -11.13
C THR A 134 3.71 8.66 -10.75
N VAL A 135 3.81 7.52 -10.08
CA VAL A 135 2.68 6.76 -9.55
C VAL A 135 2.65 6.94 -8.03
N VAL A 136 1.57 7.49 -7.50
CA VAL A 136 1.36 7.67 -6.06
C VAL A 136 0.21 6.79 -5.62
N ILE A 137 0.46 5.89 -4.69
CA ILE A 137 -0.57 5.03 -4.09
C ILE A 137 -0.83 5.53 -2.67
N LEU A 138 -2.05 5.98 -2.43
CA LEU A 138 -2.45 6.52 -1.13
C LEU A 138 -2.60 5.40 -0.10
N PRO A 139 -2.17 5.64 1.16
CA PRO A 139 -2.43 4.69 2.24
C PRO A 139 -3.93 4.63 2.56
N PRO A 140 -4.43 3.50 3.10
CA PRO A 140 -5.78 3.40 3.59
C PRO A 140 -6.01 4.38 4.76
N TRP A 141 -7.26 4.86 4.90
CA TRP A 141 -7.61 5.85 5.93
C TRP A 141 -7.29 5.39 7.36
N TRP A 142 -7.36 4.07 7.64
CA TRP A 142 -7.04 3.50 8.95
C TRP A 142 -5.53 3.39 9.24
N ALA A 143 -4.67 3.53 8.24
CA ALA A 143 -3.22 3.58 8.38
C ALA A 143 -2.67 5.02 8.27
N SER A 144 -3.55 6.03 8.42
CA SER A 144 -3.15 7.43 8.48
C SER A 144 -2.63 7.80 9.88
N TRP A 145 -1.75 8.80 9.99
CA TRP A 145 -1.13 9.23 11.25
C TRP A 145 -2.16 9.54 12.34
N TRP A 146 -3.29 10.15 11.99
CA TRP A 146 -4.36 10.48 12.93
C TRP A 146 -5.12 9.23 13.43
N ALA A 147 -5.19 8.15 12.66
CA ALA A 147 -5.77 6.89 13.09
C ALA A 147 -4.96 6.26 14.22
N TYR A 148 -3.64 6.33 14.17
CA TYR A 148 -2.76 5.88 15.26
C TYR A 148 -2.97 6.69 16.54
N VAL A 149 -3.23 7.99 16.45
CA VAL A 149 -3.58 8.83 17.61
C VAL A 149 -4.89 8.36 18.25
N ILE A 150 -5.91 8.06 17.43
CA ILE A 150 -7.18 7.51 17.93
C ILE A 150 -6.98 6.17 18.58
N TYR A 151 -6.20 5.26 17.99
CA TYR A 151 -5.90 3.95 18.56
C TYR A 151 -5.19 4.08 19.93
N MET A 152 -4.26 5.02 20.06
CA MET A 152 -3.58 5.31 21.31
C MET A 152 -4.56 5.81 22.39
N ILE A 153 -5.46 6.73 22.03
CA ILE A 153 -6.49 7.22 22.97
C ILE A 153 -7.41 6.09 23.44
N ILE A 154 -7.86 5.22 22.52
CA ILE A 154 -8.68 4.06 22.85
C ILE A 154 -7.92 3.11 23.79
N ALA A 155 -6.66 2.82 23.51
CA ALA A 155 -5.83 1.95 24.33
C ALA A 155 -5.68 2.50 25.77
N VAL A 156 -5.42 3.80 25.92
CA VAL A 156 -5.33 4.46 27.22
C VAL A 156 -6.66 4.42 27.95
N ALA A 157 -7.78 4.69 27.26
CA ALA A 157 -9.11 4.61 27.87
C ALA A 157 -9.42 3.19 28.39
N LEU A 158 -9.13 2.16 27.63
CA LEU A 158 -9.29 0.76 28.02
C LEU A 158 -8.43 0.42 29.25
N LEU A 159 -7.19 0.91 29.28
CA LEU A 159 -6.29 0.72 30.42
C LEU A 159 -6.87 1.36 31.68
N LEU A 160 -7.37 2.60 31.58
CA LEU A 160 -7.98 3.29 32.72
C LEU A 160 -9.24 2.56 33.23
N VAL A 161 -10.07 2.03 32.34
CA VAL A 161 -11.23 1.20 32.71
C VAL A 161 -10.78 -0.08 33.43
N ALA A 162 -9.77 -0.77 32.91
CA ALA A 162 -9.22 -1.97 33.52
C ALA A 162 -8.69 -1.70 34.96
N ILE A 163 -7.97 -0.58 35.13
CA ILE A 163 -7.48 -0.17 36.46
C ILE A 163 -8.65 0.11 37.40
N LYS A 164 -9.68 0.86 36.98
CA LYS A 164 -10.88 1.12 37.79
C LYS A 164 -11.60 -0.16 38.20
N LEU A 165 -11.80 -1.08 37.27
CA LEU A 165 -12.42 -2.37 37.55
C LEU A 165 -11.58 -3.19 38.56
N SER A 166 -10.27 -3.20 38.40
CA SER A 166 -9.36 -3.89 39.34
C SER A 166 -9.44 -3.30 40.74
N LEU A 167 -9.40 -1.98 40.87
CA LEU A 167 -9.54 -1.29 42.17
C LEU A 167 -10.91 -1.54 42.79
N PHE A 168 -11.98 -1.54 41.98
CA PHE A 168 -13.31 -1.87 42.49
C PHE A 168 -13.39 -3.30 42.99
N MET A 169 -12.84 -4.27 42.31
CA MET A 169 -12.79 -5.67 42.74
C MET A 169 -12.00 -5.85 44.04
N ILE A 170 -10.89 -5.12 44.22
CA ILE A 170 -10.11 -5.13 45.47
C ILE A 170 -10.95 -4.55 46.61
N LYS A 171 -11.65 -3.44 46.40
CA LYS A 171 -12.53 -2.83 47.41
C LYS A 171 -13.63 -3.79 47.86
N VAL A 172 -14.35 -4.39 46.89
CA VAL A 172 -15.40 -5.37 47.21
C VAL A 172 -14.87 -6.55 48.01
N LYS A 173 -13.70 -7.10 47.66
CA LYS A 173 -13.06 -8.17 48.41
C LYS A 173 -12.72 -7.76 49.83
N ASN A 174 -12.21 -6.55 50.04
CA ASN A 174 -11.88 -6.03 51.36
C ASN A 174 -13.14 -5.84 52.21
N ASP A 175 -14.23 -5.32 51.65
CA ASP A 175 -15.49 -5.12 52.36
C ASP A 175 -16.07 -6.46 52.83
N VAL A 176 -16.10 -7.47 51.98
CA VAL A 176 -16.54 -8.83 52.33
C VAL A 176 -15.65 -9.45 53.40
N TYR A 177 -14.34 -9.27 53.34
CA TYR A 177 -13.41 -9.78 54.34
C TYR A 177 -13.64 -9.13 55.72
N ILE A 178 -13.88 -7.82 55.74
CA ILE A 178 -14.19 -7.09 57.00
C ILE A 178 -15.51 -7.57 57.61
N GLU A 179 -16.56 -7.76 56.80
CA GLU A 179 -17.85 -8.29 57.28
C GLU A 179 -17.73 -9.70 57.86
N GLN A 180 -16.98 -10.59 57.20
CA GLN A 180 -16.72 -11.93 57.74
C GLN A 180 -15.97 -11.89 59.06
N LYS A 181 -14.92 -11.07 59.19
CA LYS A 181 -14.18 -10.86 60.43
C LYS A 181 -15.07 -10.35 61.56
N LEU A 182 -15.92 -9.37 61.28
CA LEU A 182 -16.88 -8.85 62.25
C LEU A 182 -17.90 -9.91 62.72
N SER A 183 -18.38 -10.73 61.78
CA SER A 183 -19.29 -11.86 62.12
C SER A 183 -18.62 -12.90 62.98
N GLU A 184 -17.38 -13.29 62.66
CA GLU A 184 -16.59 -14.21 63.48
C GLU A 184 -16.38 -13.68 64.91
N LEU A 185 -16.01 -12.39 65.03
CA LEU A 185 -15.82 -11.75 66.36
C LEU A 185 -17.13 -11.70 67.13
N LYS A 186 -18.27 -11.40 66.50
CA LYS A 186 -19.61 -11.46 67.18
C LYS A 186 -19.91 -12.85 67.70
N ILE A 187 -19.72 -13.89 66.88
CA ILE A 187 -19.97 -15.28 67.33
C ILE A 187 -19.06 -15.64 68.44
N LYS A 188 -17.79 -15.35 68.43
CA LYS A 188 -16.82 -15.62 69.45
C LYS A 188 -17.18 -14.90 70.76
N PHE A 189 -17.60 -13.63 70.65
CA PHE A 189 -18.06 -12.86 71.85
C PHE A 189 -19.29 -13.48 72.50
N PHE A 190 -20.34 -13.84 71.75
CA PHE A 190 -21.53 -14.49 72.28
C PHE A 190 -21.23 -15.86 72.88
N THR A 191 -20.34 -16.64 72.27
CA THR A 191 -19.93 -17.93 72.77
C THR A 191 -19.22 -17.79 74.10
N ASN A 192 -18.28 -16.84 74.25
CA ASN A 192 -17.57 -16.61 75.52
C ASN A 192 -18.51 -16.12 76.65
N ILE A 193 -19.39 -15.14 76.33
CA ILE A 193 -20.39 -14.69 77.32
C ILE A 193 -21.31 -15.83 77.78
N SER A 194 -21.77 -16.66 76.84
CA SER A 194 -22.61 -17.82 77.17
C SER A 194 -21.89 -18.79 78.11
N HIS A 195 -20.59 -19.00 77.88
CA HIS A 195 -19.79 -19.84 78.85
C HIS A 195 -19.58 -19.18 80.19
N GLU A 196 -19.25 -17.88 80.24
CA GLU A 196 -19.06 -17.18 81.52
C GLU A 196 -20.35 -17.00 82.31
N LEU A 197 -21.51 -16.87 81.65
CA LEU A 197 -22.80 -16.82 82.29
C LEU A 197 -23.29 -18.21 82.85
N ARG A 198 -22.89 -19.30 82.17
CA ARG A 198 -23.30 -20.65 82.61
C ARG A 198 -22.67 -21.04 83.91
N THR A 199 -21.42 -20.66 84.16
CA THR A 199 -20.68 -21.01 85.40
C THR A 199 -21.33 -20.47 86.68
N PRO A 200 -21.70 -19.17 86.83
CA PRO A 200 -22.40 -18.67 87.96
C PRO A 200 -23.83 -19.18 88.06
N LEU A 201 -24.52 -19.45 86.96
CA LEU A 201 -25.89 -19.95 87.00
C LEU A 201 -25.99 -21.38 87.57
N THR A 202 -25.03 -22.23 87.27
CA THR A 202 -24.94 -23.60 87.79
C THR A 202 -24.61 -23.60 89.28
N LEU A 203 -23.89 -22.58 89.80
CA LEU A 203 -23.59 -22.40 91.18
C LEU A 203 -24.81 -21.91 92.03
N ILE A 204 -25.79 -21.28 91.41
CA ILE A 204 -27.01 -20.78 92.06
C ILE A 204 -28.10 -21.84 92.08
N GLN A 205 -28.10 -22.87 91.27
CA GLN A 205 -29.09 -23.93 91.16
C GLN A 205 -28.69 -25.21 91.91
N GLY A 206 -27.51 -25.34 92.51
CA GLY A 206 -27.04 -26.39 93.36
C GLY A 206 -27.00 -25.93 94.78
#